data_ca08bbda4bd5c22e11a4a15112474035
#
_entry.id   ca08bbda4bd5c22e11a4a15112474035
#
_cell.length_a   1.000
_cell.length_b   1.000
_cell.length_c   1.000
_cell.angle_alpha   90.00
_cell.angle_beta   90.00
_cell.angle_gamma   90.00
#
_symmetry.space_group_name_H-M   'P 1'
#
loop_
_entity.id
_entity.type
_entity.pdbx_description
1 polymer ?
#
loop_
_entity_poly.entity_id
_entity_poly.type
_entity_poly.pdbx_seq_one_letter_code
_entity_poly.pdbx_strand_id
1 'polypeptide(L)'
;MKKYLFIVLLFGFICGQNNNAYAEFGGAGYTMTFNYERMLTENIIARVGYGSNKQSVENGTSKDGNINFFPLGATYLVGSGKQKMEIGVGVTMLKGSLVMDGEYLEPNEKIFFLGGGYRYHIGESGLLLSLKGYYLFLAEFSAPWAGMSVGWTF
;
A
#
# COMPACT_ATOMS: atom_id res chain seq x y z
N MET A 1 7.96 -3.18 32.63
CA MET A 1 9.19 -2.87 31.88
C MET A 1 9.14 -3.35 30.42
N LYS A 2 8.70 -4.58 30.09
CA LYS A 2 8.67 -5.09 28.70
C LYS A 2 7.81 -4.27 27.71
N LYS A 3 6.70 -3.65 28.16
CA LYS A 3 5.80 -2.84 27.33
C LYS A 3 6.46 -1.52 26.85
N TYR A 4 7.25 -0.89 27.70
CA TYR A 4 7.96 0.36 27.36
C TYR A 4 9.16 0.13 26.43
N LEU A 5 9.82 -1.02 26.54
CA LEU A 5 10.89 -1.41 25.63
C LEU A 5 10.38 -1.56 24.19
N PHE A 6 9.17 -2.10 24.03
CA PHE A 6 8.53 -2.22 22.72
C PHE A 6 8.17 -0.86 22.10
N ILE A 7 7.71 0.09 22.93
CA ILE A 7 7.41 1.46 22.50
C ILE A 7 8.69 2.19 22.11
N VAL A 8 9.77 2.09 22.89
CA VAL A 8 11.07 2.70 22.59
C VAL A 8 11.70 2.11 21.31
N LEU A 9 11.57 0.80 21.12
CA LEU A 9 11.98 0.14 19.88
C LEU A 9 11.16 0.64 18.67
N LEU A 10 9.84 0.77 18.81
CA LEU A 10 8.96 1.32 17.78
C LEU A 10 9.34 2.77 17.43
N PHE A 11 9.59 3.62 18.42
CA PHE A 11 10.05 5.01 18.20
C PHE A 11 11.43 5.07 17.57
N GLY A 12 12.36 4.22 17.99
CA GLY A 12 13.69 4.12 17.38
C GLY A 12 13.65 3.68 15.92
N PHE A 13 12.62 2.91 15.54
CA PHE A 13 12.37 2.52 14.15
C PHE A 13 11.78 3.67 13.28
N ILE A 14 11.09 4.63 13.88
CA ILE A 14 10.43 5.74 13.17
C ILE A 14 11.37 6.94 12.98
N CYS A 15 12.34 7.15 13.84
CA CYS A 15 13.24 8.32 13.84
C CYS A 15 14.47 8.20 12.91
N GLY A 16 14.52 7.27 11.98
CA GLY A 16 15.59 7.19 10.98
C GLY A 16 15.23 7.99 9.71
N GLN A 17 16.16 8.73 9.15
CA GLN A 17 16.01 9.66 8.02
C GLN A 17 15.60 9.04 6.67
N ASN A 18 15.01 7.84 6.63
CA ASN A 18 14.74 7.13 5.39
C ASN A 18 13.36 6.44 5.41
N ASN A 19 12.36 7.17 5.87
CA ASN A 19 10.99 6.69 5.91
C ASN A 19 10.09 7.53 4.99
N ASN A 20 9.10 6.91 4.41
CA ASN A 20 8.06 7.59 3.64
C ASN A 20 6.69 7.22 4.20
N ALA A 21 5.82 8.22 4.32
CA ALA A 21 4.39 8.01 4.56
C ALA A 21 3.62 8.65 3.41
N TYR A 22 2.72 7.91 2.78
CA TYR A 22 1.98 8.42 1.64
C TYR A 22 0.59 7.79 1.50
N ALA A 23 -0.31 8.55 0.88
CA ALA A 23 -1.56 8.04 0.34
C ALA A 23 -1.34 7.59 -1.11
N GLU A 24 -1.84 6.42 -1.46
CA GLU A 24 -1.86 5.88 -2.81
C GLU A 24 -3.31 5.70 -3.26
N PHE A 25 -3.61 6.22 -4.43
CA PHE A 25 -4.89 6.10 -5.11
C PHE A 25 -4.76 5.07 -6.22
N GLY A 26 -5.62 4.05 -6.21
CA GLY A 26 -5.41 2.87 -7.04
C GLY A 26 -4.26 2.02 -6.50
N GLY A 27 -3.38 1.54 -7.37
CA GLY A 27 -2.18 0.83 -7.00
C GLY A 27 -2.43 -0.55 -6.37
N ALA A 28 -1.52 -0.98 -5.53
CA ALA A 28 -1.55 -2.33 -4.95
C ALA A 28 -2.72 -2.56 -3.99
N GLY A 29 -3.32 -1.52 -3.46
CA GLY A 29 -4.49 -1.60 -2.57
C GLY A 29 -5.83 -1.42 -3.26
N TYR A 30 -5.85 -1.37 -4.58
CA TYR A 30 -7.03 -1.30 -5.44
C TYR A 30 -7.82 0.03 -5.38
N THR A 31 -7.96 0.63 -4.21
CA THR A 31 -8.67 1.90 -4.00
C THR A 31 -7.72 2.94 -3.42
N MET A 32 -8.04 3.50 -2.28
CA MET A 32 -7.18 4.39 -1.54
C MET A 32 -6.53 3.64 -0.38
N THR A 33 -5.20 3.72 -0.28
CA THR A 33 -4.43 3.15 0.82
C THR A 33 -3.48 4.16 1.42
N PHE A 34 -3.29 4.09 2.73
CA PHE A 34 -2.21 4.75 3.44
C PHE A 34 -1.06 3.78 3.59
N ASN A 35 0.12 4.21 3.20
CA ASN A 35 1.29 3.36 3.14
C ASN A 35 2.43 3.98 3.95
N TYR A 36 3.20 3.11 4.57
CA TYR A 36 4.47 3.42 5.19
C TYR A 36 5.56 2.61 4.50
N GLU A 37 6.63 3.28 4.18
CA GLU A 37 7.83 2.67 3.60
C GLU A 37 9.04 2.97 4.46
N ARG A 38 9.91 1.98 4.57
CA ARG A 38 11.21 2.10 5.21
C ARG A 38 12.30 1.62 4.27
N MET A 39 13.32 2.44 4.11
CA MET A 39 14.53 2.02 3.41
C MET A 39 15.30 1.02 4.28
N LEU A 40 15.51 -0.18 3.75
CA LEU A 40 16.33 -1.23 4.38
C LEU A 40 17.79 -1.09 3.97
N THR A 41 18.01 -0.65 2.74
CA THR A 41 19.33 -0.30 2.18
C THR A 41 19.18 0.96 1.32
N GLU A 42 20.25 1.44 0.72
CA GLU A 42 20.19 2.60 -0.19
C GLU A 42 19.20 2.44 -1.35
N ASN A 43 18.93 1.20 -1.76
CA ASN A 43 18.09 0.90 -2.92
C ASN A 43 16.89 0.01 -2.61
N ILE A 44 16.78 -0.58 -1.42
CA ILE A 44 15.69 -1.50 -1.08
C ILE A 44 14.79 -0.87 -0.05
N ILE A 45 13.51 -0.85 -0.35
CA ILE A 45 12.44 -0.34 0.52
C ILE A 45 11.50 -1.49 0.87
N ALA A 46 11.15 -1.61 2.17
CA ALA A 46 10.01 -2.40 2.61
C ALA A 46 8.78 -1.49 2.73
N ARG A 47 7.62 -2.00 2.33
CA ARG A 47 6.34 -1.31 2.33
C ARG A 47 5.30 -2.08 3.13
N VAL A 48 4.50 -1.36 3.90
CA VAL A 48 3.26 -1.82 4.52
C VAL A 48 2.19 -0.77 4.33
N GLY A 49 0.95 -1.20 4.10
CA GLY A 49 -0.16 -0.25 3.91
C GLY A 49 -1.47 -0.76 4.47
N TYR A 50 -2.42 0.13 4.53
CA TYR A 50 -3.80 -0.14 4.92
C TYR A 50 -4.76 0.71 4.09
N GLY A 51 -5.84 0.08 3.64
CA GLY A 51 -6.96 0.74 3.01
C GLY A 51 -8.26 0.06 3.39
N SER A 52 -9.36 0.78 3.28
CA SER A 52 -10.70 0.25 3.55
C SER A 52 -11.69 0.84 2.55
N ASN A 53 -12.54 0.00 2.02
CA ASN A 53 -13.62 0.40 1.14
C ASN A 53 -14.95 -0.12 1.69
N LYS A 54 -15.87 0.82 1.93
CA LYS A 54 -17.25 0.50 2.31
C LYS A 54 -18.09 0.52 1.05
N GLN A 55 -18.74 -0.58 0.73
CA GLN A 55 -19.75 -0.63 -0.32
C GLN A 55 -21.14 -0.58 0.32
N SER A 56 -21.83 0.52 0.11
CA SER A 56 -23.28 0.60 0.32
C SER A 56 -23.96 0.51 -1.04
N VAL A 57 -24.84 -0.45 -1.24
CA VAL A 57 -25.63 -0.55 -2.45
C VAL A 57 -27.03 -0.01 -2.15
N GLU A 58 -27.34 1.13 -2.76
CA GLU A 58 -28.64 1.73 -2.79
C GLU A 58 -29.43 1.08 -3.92
N ASN A 59 -30.27 0.11 -3.62
CA ASN A 59 -31.46 -0.34 -4.33
C ASN A 59 -31.90 -1.72 -3.82
N GLY A 60 -32.66 -1.73 -2.73
CA GLY A 60 -33.58 -2.81 -2.40
C GLY A 60 -33.03 -4.09 -1.75
N THR A 61 -31.73 -4.33 -1.75
CA THR A 61 -31.10 -5.43 -1.00
C THR A 61 -29.95 -4.85 -0.21
N SER A 62 -30.08 -4.81 1.12
CA SER A 62 -29.04 -4.30 2.02
C SER A 62 -27.75 -5.09 1.82
N LYS A 63 -26.78 -4.49 1.19
CA LYS A 63 -25.41 -5.00 1.05
C LYS A 63 -24.46 -4.06 1.79
N ASP A 64 -24.44 -4.15 3.12
CA ASP A 64 -23.40 -3.52 3.91
C ASP A 64 -22.15 -4.40 3.86
N GLY A 65 -21.16 -3.96 3.11
CA GLY A 65 -19.88 -4.65 3.00
C GLY A 65 -18.72 -3.73 3.34
N ASN A 66 -17.74 -4.25 4.06
CA ASN A 66 -16.47 -3.58 4.31
C ASN A 66 -15.32 -4.48 3.89
N ILE A 67 -14.51 -4.01 2.95
CA ILE A 67 -13.30 -4.72 2.51
C ILE A 67 -12.09 -3.91 2.94
N ASN A 68 -11.20 -4.56 3.68
CA ASN A 68 -9.94 -4.01 4.12
C ASN A 68 -8.79 -4.59 3.28
N PHE A 69 -7.87 -3.73 2.90
CA PHE A 69 -6.69 -4.04 2.09
C PHE A 69 -5.43 -3.82 2.92
N PHE A 70 -4.55 -4.82 2.93
CA PHE A 70 -3.28 -4.77 3.63
C PHE A 70 -2.14 -5.07 2.64
N PRO A 71 -1.69 -4.08 1.83
CA PRO A 71 -0.57 -4.27 0.94
C PRO A 71 0.75 -4.38 1.72
N LEU A 72 1.53 -5.40 1.39
CA LEU A 72 2.89 -5.64 1.86
C LEU A 72 3.79 -5.84 0.66
N GLY A 73 4.98 -5.27 0.66
CA GLY A 73 5.87 -5.41 -0.48
C GLY A 73 7.29 -4.95 -0.23
N ALA A 74 8.10 -5.19 -1.24
CA ALA A 74 9.45 -4.66 -1.34
C ALA A 74 9.63 -3.97 -2.69
N THR A 75 10.39 -2.87 -2.69
CA THR A 75 10.66 -2.05 -3.87
C THR A 75 12.16 -1.82 -4.00
N TYR A 76 12.68 -2.01 -5.19
CA TYR A 76 14.04 -1.63 -5.56
C TYR A 76 14.03 -0.30 -6.30
N LEU A 77 14.86 0.64 -5.83
CA LEU A 77 15.01 1.96 -6.41
C LEU A 77 16.22 1.98 -7.36
N VAL A 78 16.02 2.57 -8.53
CA VAL A 78 17.06 2.81 -9.55
C VAL A 78 17.16 4.30 -9.80
N GLY A 79 18.37 4.84 -9.77
CA GLY A 79 18.64 6.25 -9.97
C GLY A 79 19.13 6.97 -8.73
N SER A 80 19.48 8.21 -8.86
CA SER A 80 20.05 9.06 -7.81
C SER A 80 19.33 10.41 -7.73
N GLY A 81 19.44 11.07 -6.57
CA GLY A 81 18.86 12.39 -6.35
C GLY A 81 17.33 12.36 -6.20
N LYS A 82 16.67 13.37 -6.76
CA LYS A 82 15.23 13.61 -6.60
C LYS A 82 14.34 12.71 -7.45
N GLN A 83 14.92 12.08 -8.47
CA GLN A 83 14.19 11.27 -9.45
C GLN A 83 14.68 9.83 -9.37
N LYS A 84 13.76 8.91 -9.13
CA LYS A 84 14.06 7.49 -9.04
C LYS A 84 13.02 6.67 -9.79
N MET A 85 13.48 5.69 -10.52
CA MET A 85 12.62 4.60 -11.00
C MET A 85 12.46 3.57 -9.89
N GLU A 86 11.34 2.88 -9.88
CA GLU A 86 11.07 1.84 -8.88
C GLU A 86 10.50 0.60 -9.53
N ILE A 87 10.95 -0.56 -9.04
CA ILE A 87 10.42 -1.88 -9.39
C ILE A 87 10.10 -2.58 -8.07
N GLY A 88 8.89 -3.06 -7.92
CA GLY A 88 8.43 -3.63 -6.67
C GLY A 88 7.60 -4.88 -6.86
N VAL A 89 7.62 -5.72 -5.85
CA VAL A 89 6.79 -6.93 -5.74
C VAL A 89 6.11 -6.98 -4.38
N GLY A 90 4.98 -7.65 -4.30
CA GLY A 90 4.33 -7.82 -3.02
C GLY A 90 3.04 -8.58 -3.08
N VAL A 91 2.33 -8.55 -1.97
CA VAL A 91 1.03 -9.18 -1.78
C VAL A 91 0.09 -8.23 -1.06
N THR A 92 -1.13 -8.12 -1.53
CA THR A 92 -2.23 -7.45 -0.84
C THR A 92 -3.15 -8.49 -0.24
N MET A 93 -3.28 -8.48 1.08
CA MET A 93 -4.24 -9.32 1.77
C MET A 93 -5.58 -8.57 1.85
N LEU A 94 -6.64 -9.21 1.38
CA LEU A 94 -8.01 -8.73 1.49
C LEU A 94 -8.68 -9.43 2.65
N LYS A 95 -9.32 -8.64 3.50
CA LYS A 95 -10.17 -9.15 4.56
C LYS A 95 -11.44 -8.32 4.59
N GLY A 96 -12.57 -8.98 4.65
CA GLY A 96 -13.83 -8.24 4.67
C GLY A 96 -14.99 -9.08 5.16
N SER A 97 -16.14 -8.43 5.19
CA SER A 97 -17.44 -9.06 5.32
C SER A 97 -18.34 -8.47 4.24
N LEU A 98 -18.95 -9.31 3.46
CA LEU A 98 -19.95 -8.93 2.46
C LEU A 98 -21.22 -9.70 2.77
N VAL A 99 -22.34 -9.01 2.78
CA VAL A 99 -23.66 -9.65 2.83
C VAL A 99 -24.23 -9.63 1.43
N MET A 100 -24.30 -10.79 0.78
CA MET A 100 -24.93 -10.95 -0.54
C MET A 100 -26.12 -11.88 -0.39
N ASP A 101 -27.33 -11.38 -0.73
CA ASP A 101 -28.58 -12.15 -0.71
C ASP A 101 -28.89 -12.84 0.64
N GLY A 102 -28.49 -12.19 1.76
CA GLY A 102 -28.68 -12.73 3.11
C GLY A 102 -27.60 -13.71 3.57
N GLU A 103 -26.64 -14.04 2.73
CA GLU A 103 -25.47 -14.84 3.10
C GLU A 103 -24.28 -13.95 3.48
N TYR A 104 -23.61 -14.33 4.58
CA TYR A 104 -22.35 -13.68 5.00
C TYR A 104 -21.19 -14.32 4.27
N LEU A 105 -20.52 -13.53 3.44
CA LEU A 105 -19.27 -13.89 2.78
C LEU A 105 -18.12 -13.17 3.48
N GLU A 106 -17.11 -13.92 3.90
CA GLU A 106 -15.86 -13.37 4.45
C GLU A 106 -14.72 -13.57 3.43
N PRO A 107 -14.55 -12.64 2.47
CA PRO A 107 -13.44 -12.73 1.55
C PRO A 107 -12.12 -12.65 2.31
N ASN A 108 -11.29 -13.65 2.15
CA ASN A 108 -9.93 -13.74 2.69
C ASN A 108 -9.00 -14.14 1.55
N GLU A 109 -8.73 -13.18 0.67
CA GLU A 109 -8.01 -13.38 -0.56
C GLU A 109 -6.62 -12.74 -0.51
N LYS A 110 -5.73 -13.24 -1.36
CA LYS A 110 -4.39 -12.68 -1.56
C LYS A 110 -4.20 -12.33 -3.02
N ILE A 111 -3.83 -11.08 -3.28
CA ILE A 111 -3.49 -10.59 -4.60
C ILE A 111 -1.99 -10.33 -4.63
N PHE A 112 -1.25 -11.09 -5.43
CA PHE A 112 0.15 -10.80 -5.69
C PHE A 112 0.27 -9.67 -6.71
N PHE A 113 1.29 -8.85 -6.59
CA PHE A 113 1.54 -7.79 -7.54
C PHE A 113 3.02 -7.66 -7.91
N LEU A 114 3.24 -7.29 -9.16
CA LEU A 114 4.49 -6.76 -9.69
C LEU A 114 4.21 -5.32 -10.09
N GLY A 115 5.04 -4.38 -9.69
CA GLY A 115 4.88 -2.97 -10.02
C GLY A 115 6.15 -2.33 -10.49
N GLY A 116 6.01 -1.31 -11.33
CA GLY A 116 7.10 -0.45 -11.75
C GLY A 116 6.61 0.98 -11.88
N GLY A 117 7.47 1.96 -11.62
CA GLY A 117 7.03 3.33 -11.63
C GLY A 117 8.13 4.36 -11.54
N TYR A 118 7.70 5.57 -11.37
CA TYR A 118 8.55 6.73 -11.25
C TYR A 118 8.21 7.50 -9.98
N ARG A 119 9.24 7.86 -9.24
CA ARG A 119 9.17 8.57 -7.96
C ARG A 119 9.93 9.88 -8.07
N TYR A 120 9.30 10.96 -7.60
CA TYR A 120 9.87 12.29 -7.60
C TYR A 120 9.75 12.94 -6.22
N HIS A 121 10.89 13.42 -5.69
CA HIS A 121 10.96 14.20 -4.45
C HIS A 121 10.99 15.69 -4.81
N ILE A 122 9.99 16.44 -4.35
CA ILE A 122 9.87 17.87 -4.64
C ILE A 122 10.68 18.68 -3.64
N GLY A 123 11.65 19.42 -4.17
CA GLY A 123 12.45 20.37 -3.38
C GLY A 123 13.29 19.68 -2.30
N GLU A 124 13.48 20.41 -1.21
CA GLU A 124 14.11 19.94 0.04
C GLU A 124 13.05 19.59 1.10
N SER A 125 11.77 19.76 0.72
CA SER A 125 10.64 19.68 1.65
C SER A 125 10.21 18.26 2.02
N GLY A 126 10.83 17.24 1.41
CA GLY A 126 10.45 15.85 1.64
C GLY A 126 9.16 15.40 0.95
N LEU A 127 8.47 16.28 0.20
CA LEU A 127 7.27 15.94 -0.52
C LEU A 127 7.57 14.90 -1.60
N LEU A 128 6.82 13.80 -1.57
CA LEU A 128 6.96 12.65 -2.45
C LEU A 128 5.76 12.54 -3.38
N LEU A 129 6.02 12.46 -4.68
CA LEU A 129 5.04 12.07 -5.68
C LEU A 129 5.50 10.80 -6.36
N SER A 130 4.58 9.87 -6.67
CA SER A 130 4.91 8.73 -7.52
C SER A 130 3.74 8.33 -8.43
N LEU A 131 4.11 7.77 -9.59
CA LEU A 131 3.19 7.16 -10.54
C LEU A 131 3.69 5.74 -10.81
N LYS A 132 2.81 4.75 -10.65
CA LYS A 132 3.14 3.32 -10.73
C LYS A 132 2.18 2.58 -11.64
N GLY A 133 2.71 1.68 -12.45
CA GLY A 133 1.96 0.63 -13.09
C GLY A 133 2.11 -0.66 -12.32
N TYR A 134 1.04 -1.43 -12.20
CA TYR A 134 1.00 -2.70 -11.52
C TYR A 134 0.46 -3.79 -12.45
N TYR A 135 0.93 -4.99 -12.25
CA TYR A 135 0.31 -6.19 -12.77
C TYR A 135 -0.15 -7.03 -11.58
N LEU A 136 -1.45 -7.21 -11.46
CA LEU A 136 -2.10 -7.89 -10.34
C LEU A 136 -2.39 -9.32 -10.74
N PHE A 137 -2.02 -10.26 -9.87
CA PHE A 137 -2.24 -11.69 -10.06
C PHE A 137 -3.28 -12.16 -9.04
N LEU A 138 -4.48 -12.43 -9.51
CA LEU A 138 -5.57 -13.02 -8.75
C LEU A 138 -5.65 -14.52 -9.05
N ALA A 139 -6.38 -15.28 -8.25
CA ALA A 139 -6.45 -16.73 -8.39
C ALA A 139 -6.90 -17.20 -9.79
N GLU A 140 -7.85 -16.49 -10.40
CA GLU A 140 -8.46 -16.88 -11.68
C GLU A 140 -8.10 -15.97 -12.86
N PHE A 141 -7.56 -14.79 -12.61
CA PHE A 141 -7.18 -13.83 -13.66
C PHE A 141 -6.06 -12.90 -13.23
N SER A 142 -5.50 -12.19 -14.20
CA SER A 142 -4.52 -11.15 -13.96
C SER A 142 -4.88 -9.90 -14.74
N ALA A 143 -4.58 -8.72 -14.18
CA ALA A 143 -4.96 -7.46 -14.79
C ALA A 143 -3.86 -6.39 -14.61
N PRO A 144 -3.65 -5.54 -15.63
CA PRO A 144 -2.88 -4.32 -15.46
C PRO A 144 -3.67 -3.31 -14.62
N TRP A 145 -2.96 -2.58 -13.78
CA TRP A 145 -3.52 -1.58 -12.90
C TRP A 145 -2.57 -0.40 -12.75
N ALA A 146 -3.07 0.75 -12.31
CA ALA A 146 -2.23 1.92 -12.10
C ALA A 146 -2.53 2.56 -10.75
N GLY A 147 -1.54 3.25 -10.19
CA GLY A 147 -1.66 4.01 -8.97
C GLY A 147 -0.84 5.28 -8.98
N MET A 148 -1.34 6.29 -8.29
CA MET A 148 -0.60 7.51 -8.00
C MET A 148 -0.50 7.72 -6.49
N SER A 149 0.61 8.29 -6.06
CA SER A 149 0.86 8.50 -4.63
C SER A 149 1.34 9.91 -4.35
N VAL A 150 0.92 10.42 -3.21
CA VAL A 150 1.41 11.66 -2.63
C VAL A 150 1.73 11.44 -1.16
N GLY A 151 2.88 11.93 -0.72
CA GLY A 151 3.31 11.72 0.66
C GLY A 151 4.52 12.53 1.06
N TRP A 152 5.15 12.10 2.12
CA TRP A 152 6.26 12.79 2.76
C TRP A 152 7.39 11.83 3.14
N THR A 153 8.63 12.28 2.95
CA THR A 153 9.87 11.59 3.38
C THR A 153 10.41 12.26 4.64
N PHE A 154 10.76 11.48 5.65
CA PHE A 154 11.27 11.95 6.95
C PHE A 154 12.24 10.96 7.58
#